data_cd3ee1b6767cc4534ad8c131d7927525
#
_entry.id   cd3ee1b6767cc4534ad8c131d7927525
#
_cell.length_a   1.000
_cell.length_b   1.000
_cell.length_c   1.000
_cell.angle_alpha   90.00
_cell.angle_beta   90.00
_cell.angle_gamma   90.00
#
_symmetry.space_group_name_H-M   'P 1'
#
loop_
_entity.id
_entity.type
_entity.pdbx_description
1 polymer ?
#
loop_
_entity_poly.entity_id
_entity_poly.type
_entity_poly.pdbx_seq_one_letter_code
_entity_poly.pdbx_strand_id
1 'polypeptide(L)'
;MIISNVQPEFDTAWAELIKLDPVHPVDDKKDLVRRFGTDRIIYALVADGQPAAMLQVALTTTAPLTATELWHKKEHEGPFLYAVFYSVFRLPSGDSVKGSVKDLIFGAANDLQKRYPDIGKFITLSPIPSLRKNYKKKPEFEEVQQYVVNKKDPVARFHMSNGALPWAIRPKADYSKLRRSESWGYMVSYDYTPLLNKETEPSTLAPSAITL
;
A
#
# COMPACT_ATOMS: atom_id res chain seq x y z
N MET A 1 19.00 10.97 3.60
CA MET A 1 17.63 10.41 3.52
C MET A 1 17.33 9.79 4.87
N ILE A 2 16.35 10.30 5.59
CA ILE A 2 15.96 9.75 6.90
C ILE A 2 14.54 9.21 6.70
N ILE A 3 14.37 7.90 6.89
CA ILE A 3 13.05 7.28 6.99
C ILE A 3 12.68 7.38 8.46
N SER A 4 11.76 8.29 8.79
CA SER A 4 11.28 8.46 10.15
C SER A 4 9.99 7.68 10.32
N ASN A 5 9.94 6.85 11.36
CA ASN A 5 8.69 6.33 11.87
C ASN A 5 8.02 7.47 12.65
N VAL A 6 6.92 7.98 12.10
CA VAL A 6 6.10 8.96 12.79
C VAL A 6 5.16 8.21 13.72
N GLN A 7 5.55 8.07 14.98
CA GLN A 7 4.61 7.63 16.01
C GLN A 7 3.92 8.88 16.53
N PRO A 8 2.63 8.96 16.42
CA PRO A 8 1.91 10.15 16.79
C PRO A 8 1.50 10.13 18.27
N GLU A 9 2.12 10.91 19.06
CA GLU A 9 1.29 11.80 19.85
C GLU A 9 0.78 12.81 18.83
N PHE A 10 -0.49 12.94 18.64
CA PHE A 10 -1.24 13.64 17.61
C PHE A 10 -0.59 14.99 17.20
N ASP A 11 0.49 14.90 16.43
CA ASP A 11 1.13 16.09 15.87
C ASP A 11 0.24 16.60 14.73
N THR A 12 -0.38 17.75 14.96
CA THR A 12 -1.25 18.42 14.00
C THR A 12 -0.60 18.59 12.63
N ALA A 13 0.73 18.76 12.58
CA ALA A 13 1.47 18.89 11.32
C ALA A 13 1.40 17.62 10.47
N TRP A 14 1.57 16.44 11.07
CA TRP A 14 1.47 15.16 10.34
C TRP A 14 0.03 14.87 9.92
N ALA A 15 -0.95 15.23 10.74
CA ALA A 15 -2.35 15.12 10.38
C ALA A 15 -2.71 15.96 9.14
N GLU A 16 -2.17 17.16 9.02
CA GLU A 16 -2.36 17.99 7.82
C GLU A 16 -1.70 17.39 6.58
N LEU A 17 -0.52 16.79 6.72
CA LEU A 17 0.14 16.12 5.60
C LEU A 17 -0.63 14.86 5.12
N ILE A 18 -1.24 14.10 6.04
CA ILE A 18 -2.06 12.93 5.70
C ILE A 18 -3.31 13.33 4.92
N LYS A 19 -3.89 14.51 5.17
CA LYS A 19 -5.04 15.02 4.41
C LYS A 19 -4.72 15.27 2.93
N LEU A 20 -3.44 15.37 2.57
CA LEU A 20 -2.98 15.49 1.18
C LEU A 20 -2.93 14.15 0.43
N ASP A 21 -3.30 13.02 1.06
CA ASP A 21 -3.29 11.69 0.46
C ASP A 21 -4.23 11.61 -0.75
N PRO A 22 -3.70 11.48 -1.98
CA PRO A 22 -4.52 11.37 -3.19
C PRO A 22 -4.99 9.93 -3.44
N VAL A 23 -4.38 8.94 -2.77
CA VAL A 23 -4.70 7.52 -2.95
C VAL A 23 -5.92 7.16 -2.11
N HIS A 24 -5.92 7.56 -0.85
CA HIS A 24 -7.01 7.36 0.08
C HIS A 24 -7.33 8.71 0.77
N PRO A 25 -8.13 9.57 0.13
CA PRO A 25 -8.54 10.85 0.73
C PRO A 25 -9.14 10.63 2.12
N VAL A 26 -8.86 11.55 3.05
CA VAL A 26 -9.43 11.51 4.39
C VAL A 26 -10.89 11.94 4.32
N ASP A 27 -11.81 11.04 4.68
CA ASP A 27 -13.25 11.31 4.59
C ASP A 27 -13.75 12.18 5.73
N ASP A 28 -13.32 11.89 6.95
CA ASP A 28 -13.75 12.60 8.16
C ASP A 28 -12.71 12.51 9.29
N LYS A 29 -13.07 13.12 10.44
CA LYS A 29 -12.22 13.10 11.63
C LYS A 29 -12.01 11.68 12.18
N LYS A 30 -12.98 10.76 12.03
CA LYS A 30 -12.86 9.38 12.54
C LYS A 30 -11.87 8.60 11.69
N ASP A 31 -11.92 8.76 10.36
CA ASP A 31 -10.93 8.20 9.45
C ASP A 31 -9.53 8.71 9.79
N LEU A 32 -9.37 10.02 9.95
CA LEU A 32 -8.09 10.61 10.33
C LEU A 32 -7.55 10.00 11.63
N VAL A 33 -8.36 9.92 12.69
CA VAL A 33 -7.97 9.31 13.97
C VAL A 33 -7.60 7.83 13.79
N ARG A 34 -8.35 7.09 12.96
CA ARG A 34 -8.08 5.67 12.70
C ARG A 34 -6.70 5.44 12.06
N ARG A 35 -6.19 6.37 11.26
CA ARG A 35 -4.86 6.29 10.65
C ARG A 35 -3.71 6.41 11.65
N PHE A 36 -4.01 6.85 12.87
CA PHE A 36 -3.07 6.93 14.00
C PHE A 36 -3.35 5.87 15.08
N GLY A 37 -4.09 4.82 14.77
CA GLY A 37 -4.33 3.71 15.68
C GLY A 37 -3.05 2.93 16.02
N THR A 38 -3.10 2.11 17.06
CA THR A 38 -1.95 1.33 17.55
C THR A 38 -1.44 0.29 16.55
N ASP A 39 -2.30 -0.12 15.61
CA ASP A 39 -2.00 -1.01 14.49
C ASP A 39 -1.67 -0.25 13.19
N ARG A 40 -1.34 1.05 13.30
CA ARG A 40 -1.00 1.92 12.17
C ARG A 40 0.39 2.50 12.35
N ILE A 41 1.12 2.57 11.26
CA ILE A 41 2.46 3.18 11.24
C ILE A 41 2.55 4.07 10.00
N ILE A 42 3.11 5.26 10.20
CA ILE A 42 3.36 6.20 9.12
C ILE A 42 4.86 6.39 8.99
N TYR A 43 5.37 6.20 7.78
CA TYR A 43 6.73 6.50 7.42
C TYR A 43 6.79 7.73 6.52
N ALA A 44 7.79 8.56 6.73
CA ALA A 44 8.05 9.71 5.88
C ALA A 44 9.47 9.65 5.32
N LEU A 45 9.60 9.96 4.04
CA LEU A 45 10.87 10.30 3.42
C LEU A 45 11.12 11.78 3.68
N VAL A 46 12.17 12.08 4.43
CA VAL A 46 12.57 13.46 4.74
C VAL A 46 13.80 13.82 3.92
N ALA A 47 13.75 14.92 3.20
CA ALA A 47 14.85 15.48 2.45
C ALA A 47 14.99 16.97 2.77
N ASP A 48 16.21 17.39 3.05
CA ASP A 48 16.52 18.80 3.44
C ASP A 48 15.64 19.32 4.59
N GLY A 49 15.34 18.45 5.56
CA GLY A 49 14.50 18.76 6.71
C GLY A 49 12.99 18.81 6.43
N GLN A 50 12.55 18.56 5.19
CA GLN A 50 11.15 18.59 4.80
C GLN A 50 10.64 17.21 4.39
N PRO A 51 9.40 16.82 4.76
CA PRO A 51 8.81 15.58 4.31
C PRO A 51 8.51 15.65 2.80
N ALA A 52 9.02 14.66 2.05
CA ALA A 52 8.96 14.60 0.59
C ALA A 52 7.99 13.51 0.08
N ALA A 53 7.81 12.45 0.85
CA ALA A 53 6.86 11.38 0.53
C ALA A 53 6.38 10.73 1.83
N MET A 54 5.21 10.10 1.78
CA MET A 54 4.63 9.38 2.91
C MET A 54 4.21 7.98 2.50
N LEU A 55 4.32 7.05 3.45
CA LEU A 55 3.81 5.68 3.36
C LEU A 55 2.99 5.38 4.61
N GLN A 56 1.76 4.96 4.42
CA GLN A 56 0.87 4.55 5.51
C GLN A 56 0.74 3.04 5.52
N VAL A 57 0.94 2.44 6.68
CA VAL A 57 0.96 0.99 6.88
C VAL A 57 -0.07 0.59 7.92
N ALA A 58 -0.81 -0.47 7.64
CA ALA A 58 -1.63 -1.17 8.62
C ALA A 58 -0.96 -2.50 8.99
N LEU A 59 -0.88 -2.77 10.29
CA LEU A 59 -0.43 -4.06 10.80
C LEU A 59 -1.65 -4.93 11.08
N THR A 60 -1.69 -6.14 10.53
CA THR A 60 -2.87 -6.99 10.63
C THR A 60 -2.49 -8.44 10.95
N THR A 61 -3.41 -9.15 11.59
CA THR A 61 -3.27 -10.60 11.89
C THR A 61 -3.70 -11.47 10.71
N THR A 62 -4.48 -10.92 9.78
CA THR A 62 -4.95 -11.59 8.56
C THR A 62 -4.81 -10.65 7.38
N ALA A 63 -4.65 -11.19 6.18
CA ALA A 63 -4.67 -10.38 4.96
C ALA A 63 -6.05 -9.72 4.78
N PRO A 64 -6.15 -8.39 4.69
CA PRO A 64 -7.43 -7.75 4.43
C PRO A 64 -7.88 -8.04 3.00
N LEU A 65 -9.14 -8.42 2.86
CA LEU A 65 -9.73 -8.73 1.55
C LEU A 65 -10.42 -7.52 0.94
N THR A 66 -10.80 -6.57 1.78
CA THR A 66 -11.58 -5.38 1.38
C THR A 66 -11.05 -4.13 2.07
N ALA A 67 -11.35 -2.97 1.48
CA ALA A 67 -11.10 -1.68 2.10
C ALA A 67 -11.86 -1.53 3.43
N THR A 68 -13.07 -2.07 3.51
CA THR A 68 -13.87 -2.07 4.75
C THR A 68 -13.17 -2.82 5.88
N GLU A 69 -12.54 -3.96 5.59
CA GLU A 69 -11.76 -4.70 6.60
C GLU A 69 -10.56 -3.90 7.08
N LEU A 70 -9.92 -3.16 6.17
CA LEU A 70 -8.78 -2.34 6.51
C LEU A 70 -9.17 -1.11 7.35
N TRP A 71 -10.31 -0.46 7.03
CA TRP A 71 -10.69 0.83 7.61
C TRP A 71 -11.58 0.73 8.84
N HIS A 72 -12.51 -0.20 8.86
CA HIS A 72 -13.62 -0.21 9.84
C HIS A 72 -13.51 -1.29 10.92
N LYS A 73 -12.56 -2.21 10.84
CA LYS A 73 -12.33 -3.18 11.92
C LYS A 73 -11.71 -2.49 13.14
N LYS A 74 -11.96 -3.09 14.33
CA LYS A 74 -11.19 -2.79 15.54
C LYS A 74 -9.70 -2.82 15.22
N GLU A 75 -8.93 -2.08 16.00
CA GLU A 75 -7.47 -2.20 15.98
C GLU A 75 -7.06 -3.66 16.15
N HIS A 76 -6.10 -4.09 15.37
CA HIS A 76 -5.54 -5.41 15.52
C HIS A 76 -4.60 -5.42 16.73
N GLU A 77 -4.74 -6.44 17.56
CA GLU A 77 -3.78 -6.76 18.61
C GLU A 77 -2.90 -7.90 18.11
N GLY A 78 -1.56 -7.78 18.28
CA GLY A 78 -0.61 -8.76 17.74
C GLY A 78 -0.86 -10.21 18.15
N PRO A 79 -0.12 -11.18 17.57
CA PRO A 79 1.02 -10.97 16.68
C PRO A 79 0.58 -10.52 15.29
N PHE A 80 1.27 -9.53 14.75
CA PHE A 80 1.02 -9.06 13.40
C PHE A 80 1.71 -9.97 12.39
N LEU A 81 0.94 -10.48 11.43
CA LEU A 81 1.44 -11.40 10.38
C LEU A 81 1.57 -10.71 9.02
N TYR A 82 0.92 -9.56 8.84
CA TYR A 82 0.91 -8.79 7.61
C TYR A 82 1.21 -7.31 7.87
N ALA A 83 2.05 -6.72 7.03
CA ALA A 83 2.18 -5.30 6.87
C ALA A 83 1.49 -4.89 5.56
N VAL A 84 0.44 -4.09 5.64
CA VAL A 84 -0.36 -3.66 4.50
C VAL A 84 -0.01 -2.22 4.15
N PHE A 85 0.73 -2.02 3.07
CA PHE A 85 1.06 -0.71 2.51
C PHE A 85 -0.15 -0.18 1.74
N TYR A 86 -1.02 0.56 2.41
CA TYR A 86 -2.30 0.94 1.81
C TYR A 86 -2.28 2.31 1.13
N SER A 87 -1.35 3.18 1.50
CA SER A 87 -1.16 4.45 0.79
C SER A 87 0.32 4.80 0.72
N VAL A 88 0.78 5.19 -0.45
CA VAL A 88 2.10 5.76 -0.68
C VAL A 88 1.98 6.90 -1.67
N PHE A 89 2.47 8.09 -1.30
CA PHE A 89 2.36 9.27 -2.14
C PHE A 89 3.50 10.27 -1.92
N ARG A 90 3.77 11.09 -2.92
CA ARG A 90 4.68 12.23 -2.82
C ARG A 90 3.93 13.44 -2.27
N LEU A 91 4.63 14.24 -1.49
CA LEU A 91 4.19 15.56 -1.07
C LEU A 91 4.65 16.62 -2.09
N PRO A 92 4.01 17.78 -2.18
CA PRO A 92 4.41 18.84 -3.11
C PRO A 92 5.88 19.25 -2.96
N SER A 93 6.40 19.25 -1.72
CA SER A 93 7.83 19.47 -1.42
C SER A 93 8.76 18.40 -1.97
N GLY A 94 8.24 17.23 -2.35
CA GLY A 94 8.99 16.07 -2.82
C GLY A 94 9.26 16.03 -4.32
N ASP A 95 8.72 16.94 -5.11
CA ASP A 95 8.84 16.87 -6.59
C ASP A 95 10.28 17.08 -7.07
N SER A 96 11.10 17.79 -6.32
CA SER A 96 12.52 18.03 -6.60
C SER A 96 13.47 17.00 -5.96
N VAL A 97 12.95 16.11 -5.11
CA VAL A 97 13.77 15.18 -4.33
C VAL A 97 14.11 13.94 -5.15
N LYS A 98 15.41 13.72 -5.36
CA LYS A 98 15.96 12.47 -5.87
C LYS A 98 15.93 11.42 -4.75
N GLY A 99 14.77 10.88 -4.48
CA GLY A 99 14.59 9.77 -3.57
C GLY A 99 13.41 8.96 -4.09
N SER A 100 13.55 7.68 -4.18
CA SER A 100 12.47 6.92 -4.75
C SER A 100 11.49 6.52 -3.66
N VAL A 101 10.21 6.63 -3.96
CA VAL A 101 9.15 6.00 -3.16
C VAL A 101 9.47 4.52 -2.92
N LYS A 102 10.25 3.90 -3.82
CA LYS A 102 10.82 2.57 -3.66
C LYS A 102 11.68 2.48 -2.40
N ASP A 103 12.60 3.43 -2.17
CA ASP A 103 13.48 3.41 -0.98
C ASP A 103 12.68 3.57 0.32
N LEU A 104 11.59 4.37 0.28
CA LEU A 104 10.67 4.49 1.40
C LEU A 104 9.98 3.15 1.72
N ILE A 105 9.47 2.45 0.70
CA ILE A 105 8.82 1.14 0.86
C ILE A 105 9.80 0.12 1.45
N PHE A 106 11.01 0.02 0.90
CA PHE A 106 12.02 -0.94 1.36
C PHE A 106 12.54 -0.61 2.77
N GLY A 107 12.81 0.66 3.03
CA GLY A 107 13.24 1.09 4.35
C GLY A 107 12.19 0.82 5.42
N ALA A 108 10.92 1.09 5.13
CA ALA A 108 9.81 0.78 6.02
C ALA A 108 9.67 -0.74 6.25
N ALA A 109 9.77 -1.55 5.19
CA ALA A 109 9.68 -2.99 5.31
C ALA A 109 10.82 -3.57 6.17
N ASN A 110 12.06 -3.09 5.98
CA ASN A 110 13.22 -3.50 6.79
C ASN A 110 13.07 -3.10 8.26
N ASP A 111 12.54 -1.91 8.56
CA ASP A 111 12.25 -1.48 9.93
C ASP A 111 11.17 -2.35 10.56
N LEU A 112 10.07 -2.59 9.83
CA LEU A 112 8.96 -3.42 10.30
C LEU A 112 9.38 -4.86 10.56
N GLN A 113 10.23 -5.46 9.71
CA GLN A 113 10.73 -6.81 9.90
C GLN A 113 11.56 -6.93 11.20
N LYS A 114 12.33 -5.88 11.57
CA LYS A 114 13.11 -5.86 12.81
C LYS A 114 12.21 -5.68 14.04
N ARG A 115 11.18 -4.82 13.95
CA ARG A 115 10.28 -4.51 15.07
C ARG A 115 9.22 -5.58 15.31
N TYR A 116 8.79 -6.24 14.25
CA TYR A 116 7.72 -7.24 14.23
C TYR A 116 8.18 -8.47 13.43
N PRO A 117 9.02 -9.32 14.02
CA PRO A 117 9.67 -10.46 13.31
C PRO A 117 8.64 -11.49 12.78
N ASP A 118 7.43 -11.53 13.35
CA ASP A 118 6.36 -12.44 12.93
C ASP A 118 5.66 -12.00 11.62
N ILE A 119 5.96 -10.80 11.12
CA ILE A 119 5.42 -10.36 9.83
C ILE A 119 6.01 -11.22 8.71
N GLY A 120 5.19 -12.09 8.15
CA GLY A 120 5.54 -12.97 7.03
C GLY A 120 5.22 -12.40 5.65
N LYS A 121 4.43 -11.32 5.58
CA LYS A 121 3.97 -10.73 4.31
C LYS A 121 3.93 -9.22 4.35
N PHE A 122 4.50 -8.62 3.28
CA PHE A 122 4.45 -7.18 2.99
C PHE A 122 3.62 -6.97 1.74
N ILE A 123 2.37 -6.59 1.90
CA ILE A 123 1.39 -6.52 0.81
C ILE A 123 0.79 -5.13 0.67
N THR A 124 0.11 -4.88 -0.45
CA THR A 124 -0.71 -3.68 -0.63
C THR A 124 -2.20 -4.03 -0.69
N LEU A 125 -3.04 -3.02 -0.62
CA LEU A 125 -4.42 -3.06 -1.08
C LEU A 125 -4.63 -1.85 -1.97
N SER A 126 -4.48 -2.04 -3.28
CA SER A 126 -4.34 -0.98 -4.26
C SER A 126 -5.52 -0.92 -5.24
N PRO A 127 -5.97 0.27 -5.65
CA PRO A 127 -7.00 0.42 -6.68
C PRO A 127 -6.48 0.08 -8.07
N ILE A 128 -7.41 -0.04 -9.04
CA ILE A 128 -7.14 -0.14 -10.49
C ILE A 128 -7.80 1.07 -11.18
N PRO A 129 -7.25 2.29 -11.03
CA PRO A 129 -7.95 3.53 -11.39
C PRO A 129 -8.25 3.69 -12.89
N SER A 130 -7.54 2.98 -13.74
CA SER A 130 -7.74 3.08 -15.19
C SER A 130 -8.59 1.95 -15.78
N LEU A 131 -9.05 0.99 -14.99
CA LEU A 131 -9.78 -0.18 -15.50
C LEU A 131 -11.04 0.25 -16.29
N ARG A 132 -11.88 1.10 -15.69
CA ARG A 132 -13.13 1.50 -16.30
C ARG A 132 -12.97 2.39 -17.54
N LYS A 133 -11.85 3.09 -17.67
CA LYS A 133 -11.53 3.86 -18.88
C LYS A 133 -11.22 2.97 -20.07
N ASN A 134 -10.72 1.74 -19.81
CA ASN A 134 -10.30 0.81 -20.86
C ASN A 134 -11.37 -0.22 -21.23
N TYR A 135 -12.40 -0.37 -20.40
CA TYR A 135 -13.53 -1.27 -20.68
C TYR A 135 -14.84 -0.50 -20.62
N LYS A 136 -15.65 -0.60 -21.69
CA LYS A 136 -16.99 0.04 -21.75
C LYS A 136 -18.02 -0.69 -20.87
N LYS A 137 -17.84 -1.99 -20.67
CA LYS A 137 -18.66 -2.85 -19.81
C LYS A 137 -17.76 -3.46 -18.74
N LYS A 138 -18.37 -3.94 -17.65
CA LYS A 138 -17.60 -4.66 -16.62
C LYS A 138 -16.91 -5.86 -17.25
N PRO A 139 -15.57 -5.96 -17.17
CA PRO A 139 -14.81 -7.08 -17.73
C PRO A 139 -15.03 -8.35 -16.90
N GLU A 140 -14.79 -9.48 -17.53
CA GLU A 140 -14.67 -10.75 -16.82
C GLU A 140 -13.41 -10.77 -15.96
N PHE A 141 -13.36 -11.69 -15.00
CA PHE A 141 -12.27 -11.70 -14.01
C PHE A 141 -10.91 -11.93 -14.66
N GLU A 142 -10.84 -12.81 -15.64
CA GLU A 142 -9.64 -13.14 -16.42
C GLU A 142 -9.12 -11.93 -17.19
N GLU A 143 -10.01 -11.09 -17.72
CA GLU A 143 -9.63 -9.85 -18.40
C GLU A 143 -9.01 -8.86 -17.43
N VAL A 144 -9.53 -8.75 -16.20
CA VAL A 144 -8.94 -7.93 -15.14
C VAL A 144 -7.56 -8.44 -14.76
N GLN A 145 -7.39 -9.76 -14.63
CA GLN A 145 -6.09 -10.38 -14.35
C GLN A 145 -5.08 -10.02 -15.44
N GLN A 146 -5.43 -10.21 -16.72
CA GLN A 146 -4.56 -9.88 -17.84
C GLN A 146 -4.23 -8.40 -17.89
N TYR A 147 -5.20 -7.54 -17.57
CA TYR A 147 -5.01 -6.09 -17.52
C TYR A 147 -3.95 -5.69 -16.49
N VAL A 148 -4.00 -6.28 -15.30
CA VAL A 148 -3.05 -6.05 -14.20
C VAL A 148 -1.67 -6.63 -14.56
N VAL A 149 -1.59 -7.90 -14.93
CA VAL A 149 -0.34 -8.63 -15.22
C VAL A 149 0.41 -7.96 -16.39
N ASN A 150 -0.29 -7.48 -17.41
CA ASN A 150 0.28 -6.75 -18.54
C ASN A 150 0.64 -5.28 -18.20
N LYS A 151 0.57 -4.87 -16.95
CA LYS A 151 0.94 -3.52 -16.46
C LYS A 151 0.21 -2.39 -17.20
N LYS A 152 -1.03 -2.62 -17.64
CA LYS A 152 -1.82 -1.62 -18.36
C LYS A 152 -2.32 -0.51 -17.45
N ASP A 153 -2.55 -0.84 -16.16
CA ASP A 153 -2.90 0.13 -15.13
C ASP A 153 -1.65 0.85 -14.59
N PRO A 154 -1.71 2.17 -14.33
CA PRO A 154 -0.56 2.93 -13.80
C PRO A 154 -0.13 2.45 -12.40
N VAL A 155 -1.07 2.04 -11.54
CA VAL A 155 -0.77 1.51 -10.20
C VAL A 155 -0.11 0.14 -10.31
N ALA A 156 -0.60 -0.74 -11.21
CA ALA A 156 0.04 -2.02 -11.50
C ALA A 156 1.48 -1.82 -12.01
N ARG A 157 1.66 -0.89 -12.94
CA ARG A 157 2.98 -0.54 -13.46
C ARG A 157 3.92 -0.05 -12.38
N PHE A 158 3.44 0.83 -11.51
CA PHE A 158 4.23 1.36 -10.38
C PHE A 158 4.71 0.22 -9.46
N HIS A 159 3.82 -0.61 -8.93
CA HIS A 159 4.18 -1.68 -8.00
C HIS A 159 5.09 -2.72 -8.64
N MET A 160 4.75 -3.18 -9.84
CA MET A 160 5.53 -4.22 -10.53
C MET A 160 6.87 -3.70 -11.06
N SER A 161 7.00 -2.43 -11.41
CA SER A 161 8.29 -1.83 -11.77
C SER A 161 9.19 -1.64 -10.55
N ASN A 162 8.62 -1.54 -9.37
CA ASN A 162 9.35 -1.58 -8.10
C ASN A 162 9.62 -3.01 -7.62
N GLY A 163 9.25 -4.03 -8.43
CA GLY A 163 9.58 -5.43 -8.21
C GLY A 163 8.56 -6.22 -7.40
N ALA A 164 7.44 -5.63 -6.99
CA ALA A 164 6.36 -6.38 -6.36
C ALA A 164 5.66 -7.30 -7.37
N LEU A 165 5.08 -8.38 -6.86
CA LEU A 165 4.32 -9.33 -7.67
C LEU A 165 2.81 -9.17 -7.39
N PRO A 166 1.93 -9.26 -8.40
CA PRO A 166 0.49 -9.37 -8.17
C PRO A 166 0.22 -10.63 -7.35
N TRP A 167 -0.40 -10.46 -6.19
CA TRP A 167 -0.68 -11.57 -5.27
C TRP A 167 -2.16 -11.97 -5.28
N ALA A 168 -3.05 -10.98 -5.24
CA ALA A 168 -4.48 -11.26 -5.25
C ALA A 168 -5.25 -10.12 -5.93
N ILE A 169 -6.22 -10.48 -6.76
CA ILE A 169 -7.20 -9.55 -7.34
C ILE A 169 -8.57 -9.86 -6.74
N ARG A 170 -9.26 -8.84 -6.25
CA ARG A 170 -10.51 -9.03 -5.52
C ARG A 170 -11.62 -8.19 -6.13
N PRO A 171 -12.70 -8.82 -6.59
CA PRO A 171 -13.90 -8.10 -6.98
C PRO A 171 -14.62 -7.56 -5.74
N LYS A 172 -15.31 -6.45 -5.90
CA LYS A 172 -16.13 -5.84 -4.84
C LYS A 172 -15.37 -5.57 -3.53
N ALA A 173 -14.06 -5.28 -3.64
CA ALA A 173 -13.19 -5.06 -2.49
C ALA A 173 -13.28 -3.65 -1.93
N ASP A 174 -13.74 -2.68 -2.73
CA ASP A 174 -14.01 -1.32 -2.28
C ASP A 174 -15.35 -0.83 -2.86
N TYR A 175 -16.28 -0.51 -1.95
CA TYR A 175 -17.62 -0.06 -2.30
C TYR A 175 -17.76 1.48 -2.36
N SER A 176 -16.67 2.23 -2.14
CA SER A 176 -16.69 3.68 -2.24
C SER A 176 -17.17 4.12 -3.65
N LYS A 177 -17.82 5.26 -3.71
CA LYS A 177 -18.31 5.81 -4.97
C LYS A 177 -17.17 6.00 -5.97
N LEU A 178 -16.01 6.44 -5.48
CA LEU A 178 -14.79 6.62 -6.27
C LEU A 178 -14.34 5.31 -6.91
N ARG A 179 -14.09 4.26 -6.12
CA ARG A 179 -13.56 2.99 -6.63
C ARG A 179 -14.55 2.25 -7.51
N ARG A 180 -15.84 2.36 -7.22
CA ARG A 180 -16.87 1.83 -8.13
C ARG A 180 -16.87 2.53 -9.49
N SER A 181 -16.58 3.83 -9.52
CA SER A 181 -16.49 4.58 -10.78
C SER A 181 -15.20 4.33 -11.56
N GLU A 182 -14.13 3.92 -10.92
CA GLU A 182 -12.82 3.66 -11.53
C GLU A 182 -12.63 2.20 -11.97
N SER A 183 -13.07 1.25 -11.15
CA SER A 183 -12.72 -0.17 -11.31
C SER A 183 -13.86 -1.14 -11.00
N TRP A 184 -15.13 -0.72 -10.92
CA TRP A 184 -16.23 -1.54 -10.41
C TRP A 184 -15.97 -2.13 -9.02
N GLY A 185 -15.10 -1.49 -8.23
CA GLY A 185 -14.71 -1.92 -6.90
C GLY A 185 -13.66 -3.03 -6.86
N TYR A 186 -13.00 -3.35 -7.98
CA TYR A 186 -11.84 -4.23 -7.97
C TYR A 186 -10.66 -3.58 -7.27
N MET A 187 -9.95 -4.38 -6.47
CA MET A 187 -8.68 -4.02 -5.85
C MET A 187 -7.63 -5.11 -6.11
N VAL A 188 -6.36 -4.74 -6.04
CA VAL A 188 -5.22 -5.64 -6.21
C VAL A 188 -4.32 -5.55 -4.98
N SER A 189 -3.91 -6.70 -4.46
CA SER A 189 -2.80 -6.79 -3.53
C SER A 189 -1.53 -7.14 -4.29
N TYR A 190 -0.47 -6.35 -4.09
CA TYR A 190 0.87 -6.62 -4.59
C TYR A 190 1.75 -7.07 -3.43
N ASP A 191 2.54 -8.15 -3.62
CA ASP A 191 3.43 -8.73 -2.62
C ASP A 191 4.87 -8.24 -2.83
N TYR A 192 5.41 -7.56 -1.82
CA TYR A 192 6.81 -7.09 -1.78
C TYR A 192 7.73 -8.07 -1.05
N THR A 193 7.20 -9.09 -0.37
CA THR A 193 7.97 -10.05 0.44
C THR A 193 9.12 -10.71 -0.33
N PRO A 194 8.95 -11.15 -1.60
CA PRO A 194 10.03 -11.77 -2.36
C PRO A 194 11.25 -10.87 -2.59
N LEU A 195 11.09 -9.57 -2.51
CA LEU A 195 12.19 -8.62 -2.70
C LEU A 195 13.04 -8.46 -1.43
N LEU A 196 12.40 -8.53 -0.28
CA LEU A 196 13.08 -8.41 1.02
C LEU A 196 13.94 -9.64 1.29
N ASN A 197 13.49 -10.81 0.83
CA ASN A 197 14.22 -12.06 0.97
C ASN A 197 15.42 -12.18 0.01
N LYS A 198 15.44 -11.39 -1.09
CA LYS A 198 16.55 -11.41 -2.06
C LYS A 198 17.82 -10.72 -1.59
N GLU A 199 17.73 -9.82 -0.62
CA GLU A 199 18.91 -9.19 -0.02
C GLU A 199 19.60 -10.12 1.00
N THR A 200 18.97 -11.24 1.37
CA THR A 200 19.50 -12.21 2.34
C THR A 200 20.00 -13.52 1.74
N GLU A 201 19.76 -13.81 0.43
CA GLU A 201 20.26 -15.04 -0.22
C GLU A 201 20.80 -14.81 -1.64
N PRO A 202 21.88 -15.52 -2.05
CA PRO A 202 22.33 -15.51 -3.44
C PRO A 202 21.30 -16.24 -4.32
N SER A 203 20.90 -15.58 -5.35
CA SER A 203 20.00 -15.93 -6.45
C SER A 203 19.83 -17.42 -6.77
N THR A 204 18.68 -17.99 -6.41
CA THR A 204 18.08 -19.13 -7.12
C THR A 204 16.55 -18.99 -7.11
N LEU A 205 15.96 -18.65 -8.26
CA LEU A 205 14.51 -18.47 -8.42
C LEU A 205 13.91 -19.58 -9.27
N ALA A 206 12.92 -20.27 -8.68
CA ALA A 206 11.88 -20.99 -9.42
C ALA A 206 10.58 -20.16 -9.42
N PRO A 207 9.77 -20.18 -10.49
CA PRO A 207 8.53 -19.40 -10.57
C PRO A 207 7.44 -20.04 -9.70
N SER A 208 6.93 -19.27 -8.73
CA SER A 208 5.82 -19.68 -7.87
C SER A 208 4.48 -19.38 -8.55
N ALA A 209 3.62 -20.37 -8.57
CA ALA A 209 2.28 -20.32 -9.14
C ALA A 209 1.39 -19.27 -8.44
N ILE A 210 0.58 -18.58 -9.23
CA ILE A 210 -0.49 -17.69 -8.76
C ILE A 210 -1.60 -18.60 -8.20
N THR A 211 -1.84 -18.54 -6.88
CA THR A 211 -2.96 -19.25 -6.27
C THR A 211 -4.25 -18.45 -6.49
N LEU A 212 -5.22 -19.09 -7.12
CA LEU A 212 -6.57 -18.62 -7.42
C LEU A 212 -7.46 -18.50 -6.18
#